data_e18199bb0a4b3567487586c7f9f07ae3
#
_entry.id   e18199bb0a4b3567487586c7f9f07ae3
#
_cell.length_a   1.000
_cell.length_b   1.000
_cell.length_c   1.000
_cell.angle_alpha   90.00
_cell.angle_beta   90.00
_cell.angle_gamma   90.00
#
_symmetry.space_group_name_H-M   'P 1'
#
loop_
_entity.id
_entity.type
_entity.pdbx_description
1 polymer ?
#
loop_
_entity_poly.entity_id
_entity_poly.type
_entity_poly.pdbx_seq_one_letter_code
_entity_poly.pdbx_strand_id
1 'polypeptide(L)'
;MEFTSTIKQNYEFRRLYSKGKSCANAYLVVYCRKNRAGRSRIGYTVSNKVGHAVVRNRIRRLREIYRLHERQIARGYDLVVVSRVRARTADYHQLEAAFLSACAQLGLLTEGDDGV
;
A
#
# COMPACT_ATOMS: atom_id res chain seq x y z
N MET A 1 -8.52 -10.33 2.56
CA MET A 1 -7.57 -10.50 1.44
C MET A 1 -7.46 -11.97 1.09
N GLU A 2 -7.36 -12.29 -0.17
CA GLU A 2 -7.38 -13.67 -0.62
C GLU A 2 -6.00 -14.34 -0.60
N PHE A 3 -4.96 -13.59 -0.99
CA PHE A 3 -3.63 -14.17 -1.17
C PHE A 3 -2.50 -13.26 -0.69
N THR A 4 -2.82 -12.30 0.14
CA THR A 4 -1.85 -11.33 0.66
C THR A 4 -1.78 -11.43 2.17
N SER A 5 -0.58 -11.49 2.72
CA SER A 5 -0.38 -11.45 4.16
C SER A 5 0.14 -10.08 4.59
N THR A 6 0.13 -9.83 5.89
CA THR A 6 0.50 -8.52 6.45
C THR A 6 1.97 -8.52 6.87
N ILE A 7 2.67 -7.43 6.57
CA ILE A 7 4.02 -7.19 7.07
C ILE A 7 3.89 -6.61 8.47
N LYS A 8 4.61 -7.19 9.44
CA LYS A 8 4.49 -6.80 10.85
C LYS A 8 5.82 -6.37 11.48
N GLN A 9 6.95 -6.81 10.93
CA GLN A 9 8.26 -6.60 11.55
C GLN A 9 8.90 -5.30 11.09
N ASN A 10 9.45 -4.55 12.04
CA ASN A 10 10.09 -3.27 11.73
C ASN A 10 11.25 -3.40 10.76
N TYR A 11 12.03 -4.49 10.83
CA TYR A 11 13.16 -4.66 9.92
C TYR A 11 12.70 -4.84 8.46
N GLU A 12 11.52 -5.39 8.27
CA GLU A 12 10.95 -5.56 6.92
C GLU A 12 10.54 -4.21 6.33
N PHE A 13 9.94 -3.33 7.15
CA PHE A 13 9.63 -1.98 6.73
C PHE A 13 10.91 -1.22 6.34
N ARG A 14 11.94 -1.30 7.18
CA ARG A 14 13.21 -0.61 6.90
C ARG A 14 13.86 -1.12 5.63
N ARG A 15 13.79 -2.42 5.38
CA ARG A 15 14.34 -3.00 4.15
C ARG A 15 13.64 -2.41 2.91
N LEU A 16 12.34 -2.27 2.97
CA LEU A 16 11.58 -1.66 1.87
C LEU A 16 11.93 -0.20 1.67
N TYR A 17 12.09 0.54 2.75
CA TYR A 17 12.47 1.96 2.67
C TYR A 17 13.85 2.14 2.05
N SER A 18 14.78 1.24 2.34
CA SER A 18 16.17 1.39 1.86
C SER A 18 16.42 0.74 0.50
N LYS A 19 15.74 -0.35 0.18
CA LYS A 19 16.03 -1.16 -1.02
C LYS A 19 14.88 -1.25 -2.01
N GLY A 20 13.68 -0.83 -1.62
CA GLY A 20 12.52 -0.89 -2.50
C GLY A 20 12.47 0.27 -3.46
N LYS A 21 11.64 0.12 -4.49
CA LYS A 21 11.24 1.23 -5.34
C LYS A 21 10.11 1.98 -4.65
N SER A 22 9.98 3.27 -4.92
CA SER A 22 8.93 4.06 -4.30
C SER A 22 8.31 5.04 -5.29
N CYS A 23 7.07 5.40 -5.00
CA CYS A 23 6.37 6.46 -5.70
C CYS A 23 5.61 7.28 -4.67
N ALA A 24 5.83 8.58 -4.68
CA ALA A 24 5.18 9.50 -3.76
C ALA A 24 4.20 10.40 -4.51
N ASN A 25 3.07 10.68 -3.88
CA ASN A 25 2.14 11.68 -4.36
C ASN A 25 1.67 12.53 -3.18
N ALA A 26 0.62 13.34 -3.36
CA ALA A 26 0.19 14.28 -2.33
C ALA A 26 -0.22 13.58 -1.03
N TYR A 27 -0.78 12.39 -1.11
CA TYR A 27 -1.37 11.72 0.06
C TYR A 27 -0.59 10.51 0.56
N LEU A 28 0.08 9.79 -0.34
CA LEU A 28 0.70 8.50 -0.01
C LEU A 28 2.10 8.39 -0.57
N VAL A 29 2.90 7.57 0.08
CA VAL A 29 4.14 7.04 -0.52
C VAL A 29 3.98 5.53 -0.52
N VAL A 30 4.15 4.91 -1.69
CA VAL A 30 4.08 3.46 -1.81
C VAL A 30 5.48 2.94 -2.12
N TYR A 31 5.94 2.01 -1.30
CA TYR A 31 7.20 1.31 -1.52
C TYR A 31 6.88 -0.10 -1.98
N CYS A 32 7.68 -0.62 -2.88
CA CYS A 32 7.52 -2.01 -3.32
C CYS A 32 8.86 -2.66 -3.60
N ARG A 33 8.89 -3.98 -3.43
CA ARG A 33 10.05 -4.79 -3.75
C ARG A 33 9.58 -6.20 -4.08
N LYS A 34 10.05 -6.74 -5.20
CA LYS A 34 9.74 -8.12 -5.55
C LYS A 34 10.35 -9.06 -4.51
N ASN A 35 9.56 -9.99 -4.00
CA ASN A 35 10.04 -10.97 -3.03
C ASN A 35 10.26 -12.33 -3.69
N ARG A 36 11.00 -13.19 -3.01
CA ARG A 36 11.30 -14.53 -3.52
C ARG A 36 10.27 -15.57 -3.12
N ALA A 37 9.41 -15.22 -2.18
CA ALA A 37 8.40 -16.14 -1.67
C ALA A 37 7.25 -16.35 -2.66
N GLY A 38 7.11 -15.46 -3.65
CA GLY A 38 6.00 -15.52 -4.60
C GLY A 38 4.66 -15.16 -3.99
N ARG A 39 4.65 -14.75 -2.72
CA ARG A 39 3.44 -14.42 -2.00
C ARG A 39 3.43 -12.93 -1.69
N SER A 40 2.31 -12.27 -1.99
CA SER A 40 2.16 -10.85 -1.73
C SER A 40 2.10 -10.56 -0.23
N ARG A 41 2.73 -9.46 0.17
CA ARG A 41 2.66 -8.98 1.56
C ARG A 41 2.49 -7.47 1.54
N ILE A 42 1.73 -6.93 2.49
CA ILE A 42 1.48 -5.50 2.56
C ILE A 42 1.54 -5.00 4.00
N GLY A 43 2.11 -3.82 4.18
CA GLY A 43 2.13 -3.13 5.47
C GLY A 43 1.65 -1.70 5.29
N TYR A 44 1.15 -1.12 6.38
CA TYR A 44 0.63 0.23 6.39
C TYR A 44 1.31 1.03 7.48
N THR A 45 1.66 2.27 7.19
CA THR A 45 2.24 3.20 8.16
C THR A 45 1.49 4.51 8.10
N VAL A 46 1.05 4.98 9.26
CA VAL A 46 0.38 6.28 9.39
C VAL A 46 1.06 7.02 10.55
N SER A 47 1.36 8.30 10.36
CA SER A 47 2.00 9.09 11.39
C SER A 47 1.10 9.18 12.64
N ASN A 48 1.71 8.96 13.80
CA ASN A 48 1.01 9.09 15.08
C ASN A 48 0.64 10.53 15.43
N LYS A 49 1.19 11.49 14.70
CA LYS A 49 0.90 12.91 14.92
C LYS A 49 -0.55 13.27 14.63
N VAL A 50 -1.26 12.44 13.89
CA VAL A 50 -2.67 12.69 13.56
C VAL A 50 -3.64 12.14 14.60
N GLY A 51 -3.15 11.46 15.66
CA GLY A 51 -3.99 10.90 16.73
C GLY A 51 -4.41 9.46 16.48
N HIS A 52 -4.64 8.71 17.56
CA HIS A 52 -4.90 7.26 17.48
C HIS A 52 -6.13 6.91 16.68
N ALA A 53 -7.22 7.63 16.90
CA ALA A 53 -8.48 7.33 16.21
C ALA A 53 -8.33 7.54 14.70
N VAL A 54 -7.63 8.61 14.31
CA VAL A 54 -7.39 8.92 12.90
C VAL A 54 -6.45 7.88 12.26
N VAL A 55 -5.40 7.48 12.98
CA VAL A 55 -4.47 6.44 12.51
C VAL A 55 -5.24 5.14 12.21
N ARG A 56 -6.07 4.71 13.16
CA ARG A 56 -6.84 3.47 13.01
C ARG A 56 -7.79 3.54 11.83
N ASN A 57 -8.47 4.66 11.67
CA ASN A 57 -9.40 4.87 10.57
C ASN A 57 -8.71 4.85 9.22
N ARG A 58 -7.53 5.49 9.13
CA ARG A 58 -6.72 5.51 7.92
C ARG A 58 -6.30 4.12 7.51
N ILE A 59 -5.77 3.35 8.45
CA ILE A 59 -5.33 1.99 8.17
C ILE A 59 -6.49 1.15 7.68
N ARG A 60 -7.67 1.31 8.28
CA ARG A 60 -8.88 0.58 7.85
C ARG A 60 -9.24 0.94 6.41
N ARG A 61 -9.21 2.21 6.04
CA ARG A 61 -9.51 2.65 4.69
C ARG A 61 -8.51 2.14 3.67
N LEU A 62 -7.23 2.23 3.98
CA LEU A 62 -6.19 1.73 3.08
C LEU A 62 -6.29 0.22 2.89
N ARG A 63 -6.60 -0.49 3.96
CA ARG A 63 -6.81 -1.94 3.92
C ARG A 63 -7.98 -2.31 3.03
N GLU A 64 -9.06 -1.56 3.11
CA GLU A 64 -10.24 -1.75 2.28
C GLU A 64 -9.93 -1.47 0.80
N ILE A 65 -9.20 -0.40 0.52
CA ILE A 65 -8.78 -0.05 -0.84
C ILE A 65 -7.94 -1.18 -1.44
N TYR A 66 -6.97 -1.67 -0.68
CA TYR A 66 -6.13 -2.77 -1.15
C TYR A 66 -6.97 -4.03 -1.40
N ARG A 67 -7.86 -4.36 -0.50
CA ARG A 67 -8.71 -5.54 -0.62
C ARG A 67 -9.54 -5.51 -1.89
N LEU A 68 -10.08 -4.36 -2.22
CA LEU A 68 -10.90 -4.22 -3.43
C LEU A 68 -10.09 -4.33 -4.72
N HIS A 69 -8.80 -4.00 -4.68
CA HIS A 69 -7.95 -3.99 -5.86
C HIS A 69 -6.86 -5.05 -5.84
N GLU A 70 -6.93 -5.98 -4.90
CA GLU A 70 -5.87 -6.98 -4.70
C GLU A 70 -5.55 -7.75 -5.98
N ARG A 71 -6.55 -8.12 -6.75
CA ARG A 71 -6.37 -8.91 -7.97
C ARG A 71 -5.73 -8.13 -9.11
N GLN A 72 -5.80 -6.80 -9.05
CA GLN A 72 -5.22 -5.93 -10.06
C GLN A 72 -3.77 -5.59 -9.76
N ILE A 73 -3.26 -5.99 -8.62
CA ILE A 73 -1.90 -5.68 -8.20
C ILE A 73 -1.03 -6.91 -8.38
N ALA A 74 0.15 -6.70 -8.97
CA ALA A 74 1.08 -7.78 -9.26
C ALA A 74 1.41 -8.59 -8.00
N ARG A 75 1.40 -9.90 -8.13
CA ARG A 75 1.70 -10.81 -7.02
C ARG A 75 3.20 -10.96 -6.82
N GLY A 76 3.57 -11.37 -5.61
CA GLY A 76 4.97 -11.63 -5.30
C GLY A 76 5.77 -10.40 -4.92
N TYR A 77 5.09 -9.34 -4.52
CA TYR A 77 5.73 -8.10 -4.06
C TYR A 77 5.44 -7.85 -2.60
N ASP A 78 6.44 -7.27 -1.93
CA ASP A 78 6.25 -6.64 -0.64
C ASP A 78 5.90 -5.18 -0.88
N LEU A 79 4.83 -4.72 -0.24
CA LEU A 79 4.35 -3.34 -0.38
C LEU A 79 4.25 -2.69 0.99
N VAL A 80 4.65 -1.43 1.07
CA VAL A 80 4.37 -0.61 2.24
C VAL A 80 3.71 0.68 1.77
N VAL A 81 2.54 0.96 2.33
CA VAL A 81 1.79 2.18 2.04
C VAL A 81 1.97 3.11 3.23
N VAL A 82 2.60 4.25 2.99
CA VAL A 82 2.83 5.27 4.01
C VAL A 82 1.83 6.40 3.78
N SER A 83 0.97 6.66 4.77
CA SER A 83 0.01 7.75 4.70
C SER A 83 0.68 9.03 5.16
N ARG A 84 0.71 10.02 4.30
CA ARG A 84 1.28 11.33 4.64
C ARG A 84 0.30 12.13 5.49
N VAL A 85 0.83 13.13 6.22
CA VAL A 85 -0.03 13.98 7.06
C VAL A 85 -1.12 14.65 6.23
N ARG A 86 -0.80 15.04 5.00
CA ARG A 86 -1.76 15.63 4.08
C ARG A 86 -3.00 14.77 3.83
N ALA A 87 -2.85 13.46 3.95
CA ALA A 87 -3.95 12.53 3.71
C ALA A 87 -5.06 12.64 4.75
N ARG A 88 -4.84 13.35 5.86
CA ARG A 88 -5.86 13.49 6.90
C ARG A 88 -7.15 14.17 6.40
N THR A 89 -7.03 14.98 5.34
CA THR A 89 -8.17 15.65 4.74
C THR A 89 -8.70 14.94 3.50
N ALA A 90 -8.06 13.86 3.09
CA ALA A 90 -8.47 13.10 1.91
C ALA A 90 -9.66 12.21 2.22
N ASP A 91 -10.62 12.16 1.31
CA ASP A 91 -11.71 11.21 1.42
C ASP A 91 -11.29 9.84 0.85
N TYR A 92 -12.18 8.87 0.91
CA TYR A 92 -11.92 7.52 0.43
C TYR A 92 -11.50 7.50 -1.04
N HIS A 93 -12.22 8.25 -1.87
CA HIS A 93 -11.96 8.26 -3.32
C HIS A 93 -10.61 8.89 -3.65
N GLN A 94 -10.22 9.92 -2.92
CA GLN A 94 -8.91 10.54 -3.08
C GLN A 94 -7.79 9.59 -2.68
N LEU A 95 -7.96 8.85 -1.60
CA LEU A 95 -6.98 7.86 -1.16
C LEU A 95 -6.90 6.71 -2.17
N GLU A 96 -8.03 6.24 -2.67
CA GLU A 96 -8.07 5.19 -3.66
C GLU A 96 -7.34 5.60 -4.94
N ALA A 97 -7.64 6.79 -5.44
CA ALA A 97 -6.98 7.31 -6.64
C ALA A 97 -5.48 7.46 -6.43
N ALA A 98 -5.07 7.95 -5.26
CA ALA A 98 -3.66 8.11 -4.93
C ALA A 98 -2.94 6.76 -4.87
N PHE A 99 -3.56 5.74 -4.29
CA PHE A 99 -2.99 4.41 -4.22
C PHE A 99 -2.82 3.80 -5.61
N LEU A 100 -3.88 3.85 -6.42
CA LEU A 100 -3.84 3.27 -7.76
C LEU A 100 -2.85 4.01 -8.66
N SER A 101 -2.77 5.32 -8.54
CA SER A 101 -1.80 6.12 -9.29
C SER A 101 -0.37 5.72 -8.95
N ALA A 102 -0.06 5.57 -7.67
CA ALA A 102 1.28 5.15 -7.25
C ALA A 102 1.59 3.74 -7.74
N CYS A 103 0.64 2.81 -7.65
CA CYS A 103 0.82 1.46 -8.14
C CYS A 103 1.05 1.43 -9.65
N ALA A 104 0.33 2.25 -10.39
CA ALA A 104 0.50 2.36 -11.85
C ALA A 104 1.91 2.83 -12.20
N GLN A 105 2.40 3.85 -11.50
CA GLN A 105 3.74 4.37 -11.75
C GLN A 105 4.84 3.38 -11.38
N LEU A 106 4.59 2.53 -10.40
CA LEU A 106 5.53 1.49 -10.01
C LEU A 106 5.44 0.23 -10.89
N GLY A 107 4.52 0.22 -11.85
CA GLY A 107 4.33 -0.94 -12.72
C GLY A 107 3.66 -2.12 -12.03
N LEU A 108 2.91 -1.86 -10.96
CA LEU A 108 2.27 -2.91 -10.18
C LEU A 108 0.87 -3.26 -10.64
N LEU A 109 0.24 -2.43 -11.46
CA LEU A 109 -1.12 -2.71 -11.90
C LEU A 109 -1.11 -3.71 -13.06
N THR A 110 -1.99 -4.68 -12.95
CA THR A 110 -2.20 -5.70 -13.98
C THR A 110 -3.65 -5.62 -14.45
N GLU A 111 -4.00 -6.41 -15.48
CA GLU A 111 -5.38 -6.47 -15.95
C GLU A 111 -6.28 -7.30 -15.02
N GLY A 112 -5.71 -7.87 -13.97
CA GLY A 112 -6.44 -8.72 -13.06
C GLY A 112 -6.51 -10.15 -13.57
N ASP A 113 -7.18 -10.98 -12.80
CA ASP A 113 -7.29 -12.41 -13.11
C ASP A 113 -8.51 -12.74 -13.97
N ASP A 114 -9.40 -11.79 -14.15
CA ASP A 114 -10.65 -12.00 -14.83
C ASP A 114 -10.50 -12.15 -16.34
N GLY A 115 -9.43 -11.63 -16.87
CA GLY A 115 -9.14 -11.73 -18.30
C GLY A 115 -8.42 -13.00 -18.70
N VAL A 116 -8.19 -13.84 -17.76
CA VAL A 116 -7.39 -15.04 -17.97
C VAL A 116 -8.26 -16.22 -18.17
#